data_a3471465b786848e73ccc5d642d840b8
#
_entry.id   a3471465b786848e73ccc5d642d840b8
#
_cell.length_a   1.000
_cell.length_b   1.000
_cell.length_c   1.000
_cell.angle_alpha   90.00
_cell.angle_beta   90.00
_cell.angle_gamma   90.00
#
_symmetry.space_group_name_H-M   'P 1'
#
loop_
_entity.id
_entity.type
_entity.pdbx_description
1 polymer ?
#
loop_
_entity_poly.entity_id
_entity_poly.type
_entity_poly.pdbx_seq_one_letter_code
_entity_poly.pdbx_strand_id
1 'polypeptide(L)'
;MSGEKRPVAILQHHGDVGPGYFEDWLREHRIDYCLLRIDEGEPVPESPAGYAGICSLGGPMAVYDPLPWIGPELALLRGAVGAGVPVIGHCLGGQMLARALGAAVTRNPVKEIGWGKVTVTQPQLAREWLGPVGGEIEMFQWHGDSFAAPARATNFLASRWCENQAFVLEHGGVAHIGMQFHCEATLAIVRNWSGDDTWYDEVQAERSATGGPAVQDAEAMRDDLEARCAAMHALAARIYARWWRGAAVRAGTAHAAHAIR
;
A
#
# COMPACT_ATOMS: atom_id res chain seq x y z
N MET A 1 -19.29 -28.52 -9.62
CA MET A 1 -19.69 -27.17 -9.14
C MET A 1 -18.56 -26.24 -9.53
N SER A 2 -18.76 -25.36 -10.52
CA SER A 2 -17.80 -24.31 -10.85
C SER A 2 -17.71 -23.39 -9.64
N GLY A 3 -16.59 -23.42 -8.93
CA GLY A 3 -16.34 -22.50 -7.83
C GLY A 3 -16.49 -21.08 -8.35
N GLU A 4 -17.38 -20.31 -7.73
CA GLU A 4 -17.56 -18.89 -8.04
C GLU A 4 -16.22 -18.17 -7.83
N LYS A 5 -15.71 -17.51 -8.86
CA LYS A 5 -14.47 -16.77 -8.80
C LYS A 5 -14.64 -15.61 -7.82
N ARG A 6 -13.77 -15.52 -6.83
CA ARG A 6 -13.79 -14.43 -5.87
C ARG A 6 -12.92 -13.27 -6.37
N PRO A 7 -13.46 -12.05 -6.42
CA PRO A 7 -12.68 -10.87 -6.83
C PRO A 7 -11.72 -10.43 -5.72
N VAL A 8 -10.75 -9.58 -6.06
CA VAL A 8 -10.01 -8.76 -5.10
C VAL A 8 -10.88 -7.55 -4.75
N ALA A 9 -11.07 -7.28 -3.46
CA ALA A 9 -11.70 -6.03 -3.01
C ALA A 9 -10.62 -4.94 -2.92
N ILE A 10 -10.91 -3.78 -3.48
CA ILE A 10 -10.07 -2.57 -3.37
C ILE A 10 -10.90 -1.52 -2.63
N LEU A 11 -10.45 -1.11 -1.44
CA LEU A 11 -11.10 -0.07 -0.65
C LEU A 11 -10.42 1.27 -0.95
N GLN A 12 -11.17 2.21 -1.52
CA GLN A 12 -10.71 3.55 -1.87
C GLN A 12 -11.29 4.57 -0.88
N HIS A 13 -10.41 5.40 -0.30
CA HIS A 13 -10.76 6.34 0.77
C HIS A 13 -10.78 7.80 0.33
N HIS A 14 -10.27 8.11 -0.87
CA HIS A 14 -10.26 9.45 -1.44
C HIS A 14 -10.23 9.40 -2.97
N GLY A 15 -10.94 10.30 -3.63
CA GLY A 15 -11.05 10.35 -5.10
C GLY A 15 -9.71 10.45 -5.82
N ASP A 16 -8.78 11.24 -5.28
CA ASP A 16 -7.45 11.44 -5.87
C ASP A 16 -6.44 10.34 -5.52
N VAL A 17 -6.80 9.40 -4.64
CA VAL A 17 -5.95 8.29 -4.21
C VAL A 17 -6.53 6.97 -4.73
N GLY A 18 -6.53 6.83 -6.04
CA GLY A 18 -7.05 5.64 -6.72
C GLY A 18 -6.05 4.47 -6.72
N PRO A 19 -6.50 3.30 -7.22
CA PRO A 19 -5.70 2.07 -7.21
C PRO A 19 -4.50 2.11 -8.17
N GLY A 20 -4.46 3.03 -9.14
CA GLY A 20 -3.31 3.27 -10.01
C GLY A 20 -2.74 2.00 -10.63
N TYR A 21 -1.42 1.84 -10.53
CA TYR A 21 -0.73 0.67 -11.09
C TYR A 21 -1.17 -0.67 -10.49
N PHE A 22 -1.73 -0.70 -9.28
CA PHE A 22 -2.28 -1.95 -8.74
C PHE A 22 -3.46 -2.45 -9.58
N GLU A 23 -4.36 -1.55 -10.01
CA GLU A 23 -5.47 -1.88 -10.91
C GLU A 23 -4.96 -2.30 -12.29
N ASP A 24 -3.99 -1.58 -12.86
CA ASP A 24 -3.39 -1.92 -14.14
C ASP A 24 -2.77 -3.31 -14.11
N TRP A 25 -2.05 -3.63 -13.03
CA TRP A 25 -1.47 -4.95 -12.81
C TRP A 25 -2.54 -6.06 -12.71
N LEU A 26 -3.64 -5.83 -11.99
CA LEU A 26 -4.76 -6.79 -11.91
C LEU A 26 -5.39 -7.04 -13.29
N ARG A 27 -5.60 -5.99 -14.07
CA ARG A 27 -6.14 -6.07 -15.45
C ARG A 27 -5.20 -6.85 -16.37
N GLU A 28 -3.92 -6.56 -16.35
CA GLU A 28 -2.90 -7.27 -17.13
C GLU A 28 -2.90 -8.78 -16.84
N HIS A 29 -3.08 -9.14 -15.57
CA HIS A 29 -3.08 -10.52 -15.13
C HIS A 29 -4.47 -11.17 -15.15
N ARG A 30 -5.50 -10.47 -15.67
CA ARG A 30 -6.89 -10.95 -15.77
C ARG A 30 -7.45 -11.42 -14.43
N ILE A 31 -7.14 -10.69 -13.38
CA ILE A 31 -7.61 -10.91 -12.02
C ILE A 31 -8.87 -10.07 -11.81
N ASP A 32 -9.98 -10.73 -11.46
CA ASP A 32 -11.23 -10.05 -11.17
C ASP A 32 -11.11 -9.23 -9.88
N TYR A 33 -11.59 -7.99 -9.90
CA TYR A 33 -11.59 -7.10 -8.74
C TYR A 33 -12.89 -6.29 -8.69
N CYS A 34 -13.19 -5.74 -7.50
CA CYS A 34 -14.23 -4.73 -7.30
C CYS A 34 -13.62 -3.55 -6.53
N LEU A 35 -13.92 -2.34 -7.02
CA LEU A 35 -13.55 -1.09 -6.36
C LEU A 35 -14.71 -0.67 -5.46
N LEU A 36 -14.45 -0.52 -4.17
CA LEU A 36 -15.41 -0.08 -3.16
C LEU A 36 -15.09 1.37 -2.80
N ARG A 37 -16.01 2.27 -3.13
CA ARG A 37 -15.87 3.73 -2.95
C ARG A 37 -16.29 4.13 -1.54
N ILE A 38 -15.42 3.87 -0.58
CA ILE A 38 -15.66 4.24 0.83
C ILE A 38 -15.79 5.76 0.97
N ASP A 39 -15.03 6.50 0.17
CA ASP A 39 -15.10 7.96 0.06
C ASP A 39 -16.45 8.48 -0.47
N GLU A 40 -17.19 7.69 -1.23
CA GLU A 40 -18.55 8.02 -1.72
C GLU A 40 -19.66 7.45 -0.84
N GLY A 41 -19.30 6.82 0.30
CA GLY A 41 -20.26 6.29 1.25
C GLY A 41 -20.67 4.84 0.99
N GLU A 42 -19.98 4.11 0.10
CA GLU A 42 -20.18 2.68 0.01
C GLU A 42 -19.81 1.99 1.33
N PRO A 43 -20.61 1.02 1.78
CA PRO A 43 -20.36 0.36 3.05
C PRO A 43 -19.10 -0.52 2.99
N VAL A 44 -18.31 -0.49 4.05
CA VAL A 44 -17.25 -1.47 4.24
C VAL A 44 -17.87 -2.87 4.38
N PRO A 45 -17.38 -3.90 3.66
CA PRO A 45 -17.91 -5.25 3.78
C PRO A 45 -17.80 -5.81 5.21
N GLU A 46 -18.84 -6.45 5.70
CA GLU A 46 -18.85 -7.07 7.03
C GLU A 46 -17.98 -8.33 7.11
N SER A 47 -17.75 -8.99 5.98
CA SER A 47 -17.01 -10.26 5.91
C SER A 47 -16.01 -10.32 4.76
N PRO A 48 -14.80 -10.82 4.99
CA PRO A 48 -13.81 -11.04 3.94
C PRO A 48 -14.08 -12.29 3.08
N ALA A 49 -15.08 -13.10 3.42
CA ALA A 49 -15.28 -14.45 2.83
C ALA A 49 -15.57 -14.42 1.32
N GLY A 50 -16.15 -13.33 0.82
CA GLY A 50 -16.47 -13.14 -0.61
C GLY A 50 -15.27 -12.78 -1.48
N TYR A 51 -14.10 -12.54 -0.91
CA TYR A 51 -12.96 -12.00 -1.64
C TYR A 51 -11.78 -12.97 -1.70
N ALA A 52 -11.02 -12.90 -2.79
CA ALA A 52 -9.75 -13.60 -2.94
C ALA A 52 -8.63 -12.92 -2.17
N GLY A 53 -8.68 -11.60 -2.09
CA GLY A 53 -7.75 -10.75 -1.35
C GLY A 53 -8.36 -9.37 -1.12
N ILE A 54 -7.77 -8.58 -0.25
CA ILE A 54 -8.20 -7.21 0.08
C ILE A 54 -7.02 -6.26 -0.10
N CYS A 55 -7.24 -5.18 -0.86
CA CYS A 55 -6.35 -4.04 -0.96
C CYS A 55 -6.99 -2.85 -0.24
N SER A 56 -6.32 -2.27 0.73
CA SER A 56 -6.67 -1.01 1.38
C SER A 56 -5.74 0.08 0.86
N LEU A 57 -6.30 1.10 0.22
CA LEU A 57 -5.55 2.19 -0.40
C LEU A 57 -5.16 3.29 0.59
N GLY A 58 -4.44 4.28 0.09
CA GLY A 58 -4.08 5.49 0.81
C GLY A 58 -5.25 6.45 1.03
N GLY A 59 -4.95 7.56 1.71
CA GLY A 59 -5.89 8.65 1.93
C GLY A 59 -5.30 9.73 2.85
N PRO A 60 -5.82 10.96 2.84
CA PRO A 60 -5.32 12.06 3.66
C PRO A 60 -5.73 11.97 5.14
N MET A 61 -6.60 11.00 5.50
CA MET A 61 -7.10 10.83 6.86
C MET A 61 -6.07 10.12 7.73
N ALA A 62 -6.20 10.32 9.04
CA ALA A 62 -5.48 9.51 10.03
C ALA A 62 -6.34 8.32 10.48
N VAL A 63 -5.70 7.19 10.77
CA VAL A 63 -6.42 6.00 11.27
C VAL A 63 -7.15 6.20 12.59
N TYR A 64 -6.88 7.30 13.30
CA TYR A 64 -7.52 7.68 14.57
C TYR A 64 -8.56 8.79 14.41
N ASP A 65 -8.87 9.23 13.20
CA ASP A 65 -9.95 10.18 12.93
C ASP A 65 -11.31 9.56 13.28
N PRO A 66 -12.28 10.37 13.70
CA PRO A 66 -13.61 9.89 14.09
C PRO A 66 -14.52 9.63 12.85
N LEU A 67 -14.00 8.88 11.87
CA LEU A 67 -14.73 8.55 10.66
C LEU A 67 -15.48 7.22 10.80
N PRO A 68 -16.74 7.14 10.36
CA PRO A 68 -17.61 5.99 10.66
C PRO A 68 -17.15 4.68 10.02
N TRP A 69 -16.38 4.72 8.94
CA TRP A 69 -15.89 3.55 8.21
C TRP A 69 -14.60 2.96 8.79
N ILE A 70 -13.82 3.71 9.60
CA ILE A 70 -12.53 3.22 10.14
C ILE A 70 -12.72 1.98 11.01
N GLY A 71 -13.66 2.01 11.94
CA GLY A 71 -13.94 0.87 12.83
C GLY A 71 -14.33 -0.40 12.06
N PRO A 72 -15.32 -0.36 11.17
CA PRO A 72 -15.67 -1.45 10.25
C PRO A 72 -14.49 -1.98 9.44
N GLU A 73 -13.64 -1.11 8.86
CA GLU A 73 -12.51 -1.57 8.06
C GLU A 73 -11.43 -2.25 8.92
N LEU A 74 -11.12 -1.73 10.10
CA LEU A 74 -10.23 -2.42 11.03
C LEU A 74 -10.75 -3.82 11.40
N ALA A 75 -12.07 -3.97 11.54
CA ALA A 75 -12.69 -5.28 11.79
C ALA A 75 -12.58 -6.21 10.57
N LEU A 76 -12.85 -5.69 9.38
CA LEU A 76 -12.70 -6.43 8.11
C LEU A 76 -11.26 -6.92 7.91
N LEU A 77 -10.27 -6.04 8.07
CA LEU A 77 -8.84 -6.39 7.89
C LEU A 77 -8.39 -7.43 8.91
N ARG A 78 -8.78 -7.28 10.17
CA ARG A 78 -8.50 -8.27 11.22
C ARG A 78 -9.16 -9.62 10.90
N GLY A 79 -10.42 -9.59 10.46
CA GLY A 79 -11.15 -10.77 10.04
C GLY A 79 -10.52 -11.45 8.82
N ALA A 80 -10.00 -10.66 7.87
CA ALA A 80 -9.31 -11.16 6.69
C ALA A 80 -8.04 -11.92 7.07
N VAL A 81 -7.19 -11.35 7.93
CA VAL A 81 -5.98 -12.02 8.43
C VAL A 81 -6.36 -13.32 9.13
N GLY A 82 -7.34 -13.30 10.06
CA GLY A 82 -7.80 -14.49 10.77
C GLY A 82 -8.38 -15.59 9.87
N ALA A 83 -9.02 -15.20 8.76
CA ALA A 83 -9.61 -16.13 7.79
C ALA A 83 -8.63 -16.56 6.67
N GLY A 84 -7.38 -16.12 6.70
CA GLY A 84 -6.38 -16.39 5.67
C GLY A 84 -6.73 -15.74 4.32
N VAL A 85 -7.39 -14.59 4.31
CA VAL A 85 -7.59 -13.75 3.12
C VAL A 85 -6.42 -12.76 3.03
N PRO A 86 -5.58 -12.82 1.99
CA PRO A 86 -4.43 -11.93 1.87
C PRO A 86 -4.83 -10.46 1.89
N VAL A 87 -4.09 -9.65 2.64
CA VAL A 87 -4.26 -8.20 2.71
C VAL A 87 -3.02 -7.50 2.20
N ILE A 88 -3.21 -6.47 1.38
CA ILE A 88 -2.19 -5.52 0.97
C ILE A 88 -2.66 -4.11 1.31
N GLY A 89 -1.82 -3.31 1.96
CA GLY A 89 -2.14 -1.94 2.34
C GLY A 89 -1.10 -0.95 1.85
N HIS A 90 -1.55 0.16 1.24
CA HIS A 90 -0.74 1.26 0.76
C HIS A 90 -0.97 2.48 1.64
N CYS A 91 0.08 3.08 2.18
CA CYS A 91 0.07 4.27 3.05
C CYS A 91 -0.97 4.16 4.19
N LEU A 92 -2.07 4.90 4.16
CA LEU A 92 -3.17 4.75 5.14
C LEU A 92 -3.62 3.30 5.26
N GLY A 93 -3.74 2.56 4.15
CA GLY A 93 -4.12 1.14 4.17
C GLY A 93 -3.09 0.25 4.90
N GLY A 94 -1.81 0.56 4.78
CA GLY A 94 -0.75 -0.09 5.57
C GLY A 94 -0.86 0.22 7.07
N GLN A 95 -1.19 1.46 7.40
CA GLN A 95 -1.46 1.90 8.77
C GLN A 95 -2.73 1.26 9.34
N MET A 96 -3.79 1.15 8.52
CA MET A 96 -5.04 0.45 8.89
C MET A 96 -4.78 -1.02 9.20
N LEU A 97 -4.01 -1.73 8.36
CA LEU A 97 -3.62 -3.11 8.61
C LEU A 97 -2.80 -3.24 9.91
N ALA A 98 -1.81 -2.37 10.12
CA ALA A 98 -1.00 -2.37 11.33
C ALA A 98 -1.87 -2.18 12.58
N ARG A 99 -2.78 -1.20 12.56
CA ARG A 99 -3.71 -0.92 13.66
C ARG A 99 -4.71 -2.04 13.89
N ALA A 100 -5.24 -2.64 12.81
CA ALA A 100 -6.12 -3.81 12.91
C ALA A 100 -5.45 -4.99 13.63
N LEU A 101 -4.14 -5.10 13.51
CA LEU A 101 -3.29 -6.11 14.16
C LEU A 101 -2.75 -5.67 15.54
N GLY A 102 -3.24 -4.53 16.07
CA GLY A 102 -2.92 -4.04 17.41
C GLY A 102 -1.62 -3.22 17.50
N ALA A 103 -1.01 -2.87 16.37
CA ALA A 103 0.16 -2.00 16.38
C ALA A 103 -0.23 -0.51 16.52
N ALA A 104 0.67 0.29 17.06
CA ALA A 104 0.50 1.72 17.15
C ALA A 104 0.71 2.39 15.78
N VAL A 105 -0.08 3.43 15.51
CA VAL A 105 0.14 4.38 14.43
C VAL A 105 0.26 5.76 15.06
N THR A 106 1.34 6.46 14.75
CA THR A 106 1.68 7.74 15.35
C THR A 106 2.24 8.71 14.31
N ARG A 107 2.24 9.98 14.63
CA ARG A 107 2.92 10.97 13.79
C ARG A 107 4.41 10.65 13.65
N ASN A 108 4.87 10.66 12.43
CA ASN A 108 6.29 10.59 12.11
C ASN A 108 6.94 11.96 12.41
N PRO A 109 8.15 12.02 12.97
CA PRO A 109 8.81 13.29 13.27
C PRO A 109 9.01 14.20 12.05
N VAL A 110 9.14 13.60 10.88
CA VAL A 110 9.34 14.28 9.59
C VAL A 110 8.39 13.69 8.58
N LYS A 111 7.60 14.52 7.87
CA LYS A 111 6.84 14.06 6.72
C LYS A 111 7.77 13.69 5.57
N GLU A 112 7.46 12.61 4.87
CA GLU A 112 8.14 12.23 3.63
C GLU A 112 7.18 12.47 2.46
N ILE A 113 7.57 13.34 1.54
CA ILE A 113 6.77 13.73 0.37
C ILE A 113 7.68 13.77 -0.87
N GLY A 114 7.31 13.02 -1.90
CA GLY A 114 8.07 12.86 -3.13
C GLY A 114 8.87 11.57 -3.19
N TRP A 115 9.89 11.52 -4.03
CA TRP A 115 10.75 10.35 -4.20
C TRP A 115 11.74 10.23 -3.06
N GLY A 116 11.64 9.14 -2.31
CA GLY A 116 12.47 8.87 -1.14
C GLY A 116 13.26 7.58 -1.25
N LYS A 117 14.47 7.58 -0.72
CA LYS A 117 15.28 6.38 -0.57
C LYS A 117 14.78 5.52 0.57
N VAL A 118 14.57 4.25 0.28
CA VAL A 118 14.14 3.22 1.22
C VAL A 118 15.25 2.18 1.33
N THR A 119 15.72 1.96 2.55
CA THR A 119 16.82 1.04 2.88
C THR A 119 16.28 -0.35 3.17
N VAL A 120 16.93 -1.37 2.63
CA VAL A 120 16.64 -2.77 2.92
C VAL A 120 17.24 -3.15 4.27
N THR A 121 16.38 -3.49 5.24
CA THR A 121 16.79 -3.91 6.60
C THR A 121 16.84 -5.43 6.78
N GLN A 122 16.11 -6.17 5.91
CA GLN A 122 16.09 -7.63 5.91
C GLN A 122 16.34 -8.17 4.48
N PRO A 123 17.61 -8.39 4.09
CA PRO A 123 17.98 -8.68 2.70
C PRO A 123 17.32 -9.94 2.12
N GLN A 124 17.14 -10.99 2.93
CA GLN A 124 16.50 -12.23 2.48
C GLN A 124 15.03 -12.00 2.16
N LEU A 125 14.29 -11.35 3.07
CA LEU A 125 12.88 -11.06 2.88
C LEU A 125 12.66 -10.07 1.72
N ALA A 126 13.54 -9.05 1.61
CA ALA A 126 13.51 -8.13 0.48
C ALA A 126 13.71 -8.86 -0.87
N ARG A 127 14.62 -9.84 -0.93
CA ARG A 127 14.81 -10.65 -2.14
C ARG A 127 13.56 -11.45 -2.51
N GLU A 128 12.83 -11.95 -1.53
CA GLU A 128 11.59 -12.71 -1.77
C GLU A 128 10.45 -11.82 -2.31
N TRP A 129 10.38 -10.55 -1.88
CA TRP A 129 9.32 -9.63 -2.23
C TRP A 129 9.65 -8.69 -3.39
N LEU A 130 10.89 -8.28 -3.51
CA LEU A 130 11.36 -7.29 -4.48
C LEU A 130 12.27 -7.90 -5.56
N GLY A 131 12.70 -9.17 -5.38
CA GLY A 131 13.73 -9.77 -6.20
C GLY A 131 15.14 -9.26 -5.85
N PRO A 132 16.12 -9.42 -6.75
CA PRO A 132 17.48 -8.95 -6.51
C PRO A 132 17.52 -7.41 -6.54
N VAL A 133 17.60 -6.82 -5.36
CA VAL A 133 17.74 -5.37 -5.16
C VAL A 133 19.01 -5.09 -4.35
N GLY A 134 19.55 -3.88 -4.50
CA GLY A 134 20.65 -3.39 -3.66
C GLY A 134 20.22 -3.08 -2.23
N GLY A 135 21.08 -2.42 -1.49
CA GLY A 135 20.79 -2.00 -0.11
C GLY A 135 19.75 -0.89 -0.01
N GLU A 136 19.51 -0.16 -1.11
CA GLU A 136 18.56 0.93 -1.21
C GLU A 136 17.74 0.82 -2.49
N ILE A 137 16.47 1.23 -2.42
CA ILE A 137 15.53 1.39 -3.52
C ILE A 137 14.89 2.77 -3.43
N GLU A 138 14.29 3.27 -4.52
CA GLU A 138 13.54 4.52 -4.51
C GLU A 138 12.04 4.22 -4.60
N MET A 139 11.24 4.89 -3.73
CA MET A 139 9.78 4.77 -3.68
C MET A 139 9.14 6.15 -3.57
N PHE A 140 7.91 6.29 -4.06
CA PHE A 140 7.15 7.52 -3.93
C PHE A 140 6.48 7.57 -2.55
N GLN A 141 6.69 8.67 -1.84
CA GLN A 141 6.26 8.91 -0.46
C GLN A 141 5.24 10.06 -0.41
N TRP A 142 4.21 9.91 0.44
CA TRP A 142 3.32 11.01 0.80
C TRP A 142 2.66 10.69 2.14
N HIS A 143 3.40 10.88 3.23
CA HIS A 143 2.88 10.55 4.55
C HIS A 143 3.47 11.39 5.67
N GLY A 144 2.65 11.62 6.71
CA GLY A 144 3.03 12.28 7.94
C GLY A 144 2.88 11.39 9.18
N ASP A 145 2.18 10.26 9.05
CA ASP A 145 2.06 9.25 10.09
C ASP A 145 2.87 8.01 9.70
N SER A 146 3.21 7.19 10.70
CA SER A 146 3.89 5.91 10.53
C SER A 146 3.33 4.87 11.50
N PHE A 147 3.47 3.60 11.15
CA PHE A 147 3.07 2.46 11.97
C PHE A 147 4.27 1.81 12.65
N ALA A 148 4.05 1.25 13.83
CA ALA A 148 4.94 0.23 14.37
C ALA A 148 4.67 -1.11 13.67
N ALA A 149 5.68 -1.96 13.54
CA ALA A 149 5.46 -3.30 13.01
C ALA A 149 4.55 -4.11 13.98
N PRO A 150 3.48 -4.75 13.48
CA PRO A 150 2.64 -5.60 14.32
C PRO A 150 3.41 -6.75 14.95
N ALA A 151 2.94 -7.25 16.09
CA ALA A 151 3.52 -8.43 16.71
C ALA A 151 3.55 -9.60 15.72
N ARG A 152 4.69 -10.29 15.61
CA ARG A 152 4.95 -11.38 14.67
C ARG A 152 5.11 -10.96 13.20
N ALA A 153 4.95 -9.68 12.87
CA ALA A 153 5.32 -9.16 11.57
C ALA A 153 6.82 -8.85 11.52
N THR A 154 7.39 -8.91 10.32
CA THR A 154 8.79 -8.54 10.07
C THR A 154 8.81 -7.27 9.26
N ASN A 155 9.34 -6.17 9.83
CA ASN A 155 9.68 -4.98 9.07
C ASN A 155 10.94 -5.26 8.26
N PHE A 156 10.93 -4.96 6.95
CA PHE A 156 12.05 -5.27 6.07
C PHE A 156 12.56 -4.07 5.26
N LEU A 157 11.86 -2.95 5.35
CA LEU A 157 12.19 -1.70 4.71
C LEU A 157 12.09 -0.54 5.70
N ALA A 158 13.05 0.40 5.64
CA ALA A 158 13.07 1.62 6.43
C ALA A 158 13.54 2.78 5.56
N SER A 159 13.27 4.02 5.97
CA SER A 159 13.93 5.20 5.42
C SER A 159 14.77 5.90 6.52
N ARG A 160 15.48 6.91 6.14
CA ARG A 160 16.19 7.77 7.11
C ARG A 160 15.21 8.42 8.13
N TRP A 161 13.96 8.65 7.71
CA TRP A 161 12.98 9.44 8.45
C TRP A 161 11.85 8.60 9.02
N CYS A 162 11.67 7.38 8.50
CA CYS A 162 10.63 6.46 8.92
C CYS A 162 11.21 5.05 9.11
N GLU A 163 11.22 4.58 10.35
CA GLU A 163 11.80 3.28 10.72
C GLU A 163 11.03 2.09 10.10
N ASN A 164 9.74 2.26 9.85
CA ASN A 164 8.87 1.20 9.34
C ASN A 164 8.23 1.61 8.00
N GLN A 165 8.90 1.28 6.90
CA GLN A 165 8.42 1.53 5.55
C GLN A 165 7.60 0.38 4.95
N ALA A 166 7.88 -0.86 5.35
CA ALA A 166 7.05 -2.00 4.98
C ALA A 166 7.25 -3.17 5.94
N PHE A 167 6.14 -3.82 6.29
CA PHE A 167 6.15 -5.06 7.06
C PHE A 167 5.41 -6.18 6.33
N VAL A 168 5.81 -7.41 6.63
CA VAL A 168 5.11 -8.63 6.20
C VAL A 168 4.71 -9.43 7.44
N LEU A 169 3.48 -9.92 7.44
CA LEU A 169 2.97 -10.89 8.40
C LEU A 169 2.57 -12.17 7.65
N GLU A 170 3.20 -13.29 7.98
CA GLU A 170 2.73 -14.59 7.54
C GLU A 170 1.81 -15.21 8.60
N HIS A 171 0.58 -15.52 8.19
CA HIS A 171 -0.41 -16.14 9.05
C HIS A 171 -1.24 -17.18 8.28
N GLY A 172 -1.33 -18.41 8.82
CA GLY A 172 -2.10 -19.48 8.17
C GLY A 172 -1.61 -19.86 6.75
N GLY A 173 -0.31 -19.70 6.47
CA GLY A 173 0.27 -19.96 5.15
C GLY A 173 0.00 -18.85 4.11
N VAL A 174 -0.50 -17.71 4.54
CA VAL A 174 -0.81 -16.55 3.72
C VAL A 174 0.00 -15.35 4.18
N ALA A 175 0.56 -14.61 3.23
CA ALA A 175 1.31 -13.40 3.51
C ALA A 175 0.42 -12.14 3.37
N HIS A 176 0.52 -11.26 4.36
CA HIS A 176 -0.08 -9.94 4.38
C HIS A 176 1.02 -8.90 4.38
N ILE A 177 0.85 -7.79 3.66
CA ILE A 177 1.85 -6.73 3.57
C ILE A 177 1.23 -5.37 3.82
N GLY A 178 1.85 -4.56 4.66
CA GLY A 178 1.56 -3.14 4.83
C GLY A 178 2.77 -2.31 4.42
N MET A 179 2.52 -1.30 3.59
CA MET A 179 3.55 -0.40 3.05
C MET A 179 3.20 1.04 3.40
N GLN A 180 4.20 1.87 3.67
CA GLN A 180 4.01 3.28 3.94
C GLN A 180 4.06 4.12 2.65
N PHE A 181 4.82 3.66 1.67
CA PHE A 181 4.98 4.31 0.36
C PHE A 181 3.85 3.97 -0.61
N HIS A 182 3.80 4.72 -1.72
CA HIS A 182 2.82 4.62 -2.79
C HIS A 182 3.41 3.98 -4.04
N CYS A 183 3.65 2.67 -4.03
CA CYS A 183 4.15 1.96 -5.22
C CYS A 183 3.07 1.77 -6.31
N GLU A 184 1.81 2.08 -6.00
CA GLU A 184 0.69 2.15 -6.93
C GLU A 184 0.62 3.48 -7.70
N ALA A 185 1.37 4.51 -7.28
CA ALA A 185 1.32 5.82 -7.90
C ALA A 185 1.77 5.77 -9.37
N THR A 186 0.90 6.25 -10.28
CA THR A 186 1.17 6.37 -11.70
C THR A 186 1.70 7.76 -12.05
N LEU A 187 2.16 7.94 -13.30
CA LEU A 187 2.51 9.26 -13.84
C LEU A 187 1.39 10.29 -13.61
N ALA A 188 0.13 9.88 -13.84
CA ALA A 188 -1.03 10.74 -13.65
C ALA A 188 -1.22 11.13 -12.19
N ILE A 189 -1.09 10.16 -11.26
CA ILE A 189 -1.21 10.40 -9.82
C ILE A 189 -0.11 11.35 -9.35
N VAL A 190 1.15 11.10 -9.69
CA VAL A 190 2.26 11.98 -9.28
C VAL A 190 2.09 13.39 -9.84
N ARG A 191 1.67 13.53 -11.11
CA ARG A 191 1.41 14.85 -11.72
C ARG A 191 0.25 15.57 -11.04
N ASN A 192 -0.82 14.86 -10.68
CA ASN A 192 -1.95 15.42 -9.96
C ASN A 192 -1.52 15.93 -8.57
N TRP A 193 -0.91 15.06 -7.75
CA TRP A 193 -0.51 15.42 -6.39
C TRP A 193 0.57 16.52 -6.34
N SER A 194 1.46 16.58 -7.33
CA SER A 194 2.48 17.62 -7.42
C SER A 194 2.01 18.90 -8.12
N GLY A 195 0.75 18.99 -8.56
CA GLY A 195 0.24 20.12 -9.35
C GLY A 195 -1.12 20.64 -8.89
N ASP A 196 -1.83 19.91 -8.05
CA ASP A 196 -3.07 20.38 -7.42
C ASP A 196 -2.72 21.38 -6.30
N ASP A 197 -3.40 22.51 -6.27
CA ASP A 197 -3.13 23.57 -5.30
C ASP A 197 -3.26 23.10 -3.85
N THR A 198 -4.20 22.20 -3.56
CA THR A 198 -4.45 21.66 -2.22
C THR A 198 -3.25 20.82 -1.70
N TRP A 199 -2.78 19.90 -2.51
CA TRP A 199 -1.62 19.05 -2.14
C TRP A 199 -0.31 19.85 -2.15
N TYR A 200 -0.19 20.80 -3.08
CA TYR A 200 0.97 21.68 -3.16
C TYR A 200 1.09 22.60 -1.94
N ASP A 201 -0.03 23.12 -1.44
CA ASP A 201 -0.06 23.92 -0.21
C ASP A 201 0.44 23.12 1.01
N GLU A 202 0.09 21.84 1.11
CA GLU A 202 0.64 20.96 2.15
C GLU A 202 2.17 20.84 2.05
N VAL A 203 2.69 20.64 0.84
CA VAL A 203 4.14 20.58 0.58
C VAL A 203 4.83 21.87 1.03
N GLN A 204 4.29 23.02 0.65
CA GLN A 204 4.87 24.32 1.00
C GLN A 204 4.80 24.61 2.50
N ALA A 205 3.67 24.28 3.15
CA ALA A 205 3.53 24.41 4.60
C ALA A 205 4.55 23.57 5.35
N GLU A 206 4.74 22.31 4.94
CA GLU A 206 5.70 21.40 5.58
C GLU A 206 7.15 21.86 5.36
N ARG A 207 7.52 22.28 4.15
CA ARG A 207 8.85 22.81 3.86
C ARG A 207 9.16 24.05 4.71
N SER A 208 8.16 24.91 4.90
CA SER A 208 8.30 26.11 5.71
C SER A 208 8.45 25.80 7.21
N ALA A 209 7.71 24.78 7.70
CA ALA A 209 7.70 24.42 9.11
C ALA A 209 8.94 23.64 9.56
N THR A 210 9.47 22.75 8.72
CA THR A 210 10.53 21.79 9.10
C THR A 210 11.85 22.00 8.37
N GLY A 211 11.92 22.93 7.42
CA GLY A 211 13.04 23.06 6.49
C GLY A 211 13.04 21.98 5.40
N GLY A 212 12.01 21.14 5.36
CA GLY A 212 11.72 20.17 4.30
C GLY A 212 12.80 19.13 4.02
N PRO A 213 13.44 18.48 5.03
CA PRO A 213 14.57 17.60 4.77
C PRO A 213 14.20 16.33 3.98
N ALA A 214 12.90 16.00 3.90
CA ALA A 214 12.36 14.84 3.18
C ALA A 214 11.15 15.22 2.32
N VAL A 215 11.04 16.50 1.92
CA VAL A 215 9.93 17.02 1.12
C VAL A 215 10.47 17.63 -0.16
N GLN A 216 10.16 17.04 -1.29
CA GLN A 216 10.50 17.57 -2.61
C GLN A 216 9.49 18.64 -3.05
N ASP A 217 9.92 19.54 -3.91
CA ASP A 217 8.98 20.40 -4.65
C ASP A 217 8.41 19.71 -5.88
N ALA A 218 7.46 20.37 -6.53
CA ALA A 218 6.78 19.81 -7.70
C ALA A 218 7.73 19.53 -8.88
N GLU A 219 8.75 20.35 -9.08
CA GLU A 219 9.73 20.16 -10.15
C GLU A 219 10.57 18.91 -9.90
N ALA A 220 11.11 18.76 -8.68
CA ALA A 220 11.89 17.60 -8.28
C ALA A 220 11.07 16.29 -8.30
N MET A 221 9.75 16.33 -7.99
CA MET A 221 8.88 15.17 -8.10
C MET A 221 8.64 14.74 -9.55
N ARG A 222 8.65 15.68 -10.49
CA ARG A 222 8.40 15.44 -11.92
C ARG A 222 9.66 15.18 -12.73
N ASP A 223 10.83 15.42 -12.14
CA ASP A 223 12.11 15.13 -12.78
C ASP A 223 12.27 13.63 -13.01
N ASP A 224 12.62 13.25 -14.24
CA ASP A 224 12.78 11.86 -14.68
C ASP A 224 11.60 10.94 -14.34
N LEU A 225 10.38 11.50 -14.33
CA LEU A 225 9.17 10.87 -13.78
C LEU A 225 8.86 9.52 -14.45
N GLU A 226 8.99 9.43 -15.79
CA GLU A 226 8.73 8.21 -16.53
C GLU A 226 9.66 7.06 -16.09
N ALA A 227 10.95 7.33 -15.97
CA ALA A 227 11.93 6.32 -15.57
C ALA A 227 11.75 5.91 -14.10
N ARG A 228 11.48 6.87 -13.21
CA ARG A 228 11.23 6.61 -11.79
C ARG A 228 9.97 5.77 -11.58
N CYS A 229 8.86 6.13 -12.23
CA CYS A 229 7.64 5.31 -12.18
C CYS A 229 7.87 3.91 -12.74
N ALA A 230 8.56 3.77 -13.87
CA ALA A 230 8.85 2.45 -14.46
C ALA A 230 9.70 1.58 -13.51
N ALA A 231 10.72 2.15 -12.88
CA ALA A 231 11.56 1.43 -11.90
C ALA A 231 10.75 1.01 -10.65
N MET A 232 9.93 1.90 -10.10
CA MET A 232 9.05 1.62 -8.96
C MET A 232 8.01 0.55 -9.31
N HIS A 233 7.36 0.64 -10.46
CA HIS A 233 6.36 -0.34 -10.92
C HIS A 233 6.98 -1.73 -11.15
N ALA A 234 8.23 -1.82 -11.58
CA ALA A 234 8.92 -3.11 -11.67
C ALA A 234 9.08 -3.79 -10.29
N LEU A 235 9.27 -3.02 -9.21
CA LEU A 235 9.28 -3.52 -7.84
C LEU A 235 7.86 -3.84 -7.35
N ALA A 236 6.90 -2.94 -7.61
CA ALA A 236 5.49 -3.13 -7.27
C ALA A 236 4.91 -4.40 -7.89
N ALA A 237 5.20 -4.68 -9.18
CA ALA A 237 4.78 -5.91 -9.85
C ALA A 237 5.24 -7.18 -9.11
N ARG A 238 6.47 -7.19 -8.56
CA ARG A 238 6.99 -8.32 -7.77
C ARG A 238 6.25 -8.45 -6.43
N ILE A 239 5.99 -7.31 -5.75
CA ILE A 239 5.20 -7.29 -4.51
C ILE A 239 3.81 -7.87 -4.79
N TYR A 240 3.13 -7.41 -5.82
CA TYR A 240 1.79 -7.86 -6.18
C TYR A 240 1.76 -9.33 -6.58
N ALA A 241 2.74 -9.78 -7.36
CA ALA A 241 2.87 -11.19 -7.74
C ALA A 241 3.11 -12.09 -6.51
N ARG A 242 3.94 -11.67 -5.55
CA ARG A 242 4.20 -12.42 -4.32
C ARG A 242 2.96 -12.48 -3.43
N TRP A 243 2.26 -11.35 -3.26
CA TRP A 243 1.01 -11.26 -2.52
C TRP A 243 -0.09 -12.10 -3.17
N TRP A 244 -0.24 -12.02 -4.50
CA TRP A 244 -1.26 -12.76 -5.26
C TRP A 244 -1.14 -14.27 -5.13
N ARG A 245 0.03 -14.83 -4.93
CA ARG A 245 0.19 -16.28 -4.74
C ARG A 245 -0.70 -16.81 -3.61
N GLY A 246 -0.86 -16.06 -2.52
CA GLY A 246 -1.80 -16.39 -1.45
C GLY A 246 -3.27 -16.21 -1.85
N ALA A 247 -3.57 -15.20 -2.66
CA ALA A 247 -4.92 -14.89 -3.13
C ALA A 247 -5.41 -15.85 -4.23
N ALA A 248 -4.54 -16.30 -5.12
CA ALA A 248 -4.87 -17.14 -6.26
C ALA A 248 -5.55 -18.46 -5.88
N VAL A 249 -5.15 -19.05 -4.75
CA VAL A 249 -5.78 -20.27 -4.21
C VAL A 249 -7.26 -20.02 -3.90
N ARG A 250 -7.58 -18.86 -3.35
CA ARG A 250 -8.95 -18.46 -3.00
C ARG A 250 -9.78 -18.05 -4.21
N ALA A 251 -9.13 -17.45 -5.22
CA ALA A 251 -9.78 -17.07 -6.47
C ALA A 251 -10.18 -18.28 -7.35
N GLY A 252 -9.76 -19.49 -6.99
CA GLY A 252 -9.97 -20.69 -7.82
C GLY A 252 -9.08 -20.73 -9.07
N THR A 253 -8.01 -19.93 -9.10
CA THR A 253 -7.10 -19.76 -10.23
C THR A 253 -5.67 -20.22 -9.93
N ALA A 254 -5.53 -21.19 -9.04
CA ALA A 254 -4.22 -21.67 -8.56
C ALA A 254 -3.23 -22.06 -9.68
N HIS A 255 -3.74 -22.49 -10.85
CA HIS A 255 -2.92 -22.78 -12.04
C HIS A 255 -2.30 -21.52 -12.65
N ALA A 256 -2.91 -20.36 -12.51
CA ALA A 256 -2.39 -19.09 -13.03
C ALA A 256 -1.26 -18.50 -12.15
N ALA A 257 -1.21 -18.87 -10.87
CA ALA A 257 -0.20 -18.35 -9.94
C ALA A 257 1.24 -18.81 -10.28
N HIS A 258 1.40 -19.89 -11.03
CA HIS A 258 2.71 -20.40 -11.48
C HIS A 258 3.22 -19.70 -12.75
N ALA A 259 2.38 -18.98 -13.47
CA ALA A 259 2.73 -18.28 -14.72
C ALA A 259 3.23 -16.83 -14.46
N ILE A 260 3.02 -16.29 -13.26
CA ILE A 260 3.46 -14.96 -12.86
C ILE A 260 4.83 -15.11 -12.17
N ARG A 261 5.89 -15.18 -12.98
CA ARG A 261 7.29 -15.26 -12.52
C ARG A 261 8.02 -13.96 -12.82
#